data_0bb411246bcb8641fefdf467a5ee22f3
#
_entry.id   0bb411246bcb8641fefdf467a5ee22f3
#
_cell.length_a   1.000
_cell.length_b   1.000
_cell.length_c   1.000
_cell.angle_alpha   90.00
_cell.angle_beta   90.00
_cell.angle_gamma   90.00
#
_symmetry.space_group_name_H-M   'P 1'
#
loop_
_entity.id
_entity.type
_entity.pdbx_description
1 polymer ?
#
loop_
_entity_poly.entity_id
_entity_poly.type
_entity_poly.pdbx_seq_one_letter_code
_entity_poly.pdbx_strand_id
1 'polypeptide(L)'
;MKILFFVSLFVFLFFSVKGSKLKVGDIAPDFTLEDAFGNKYTLSSYRGKSPVVIYFYPKANTPGCTKQACGIRDEWSKFEQIGVPVFGISVDSKKSLKKFIDKYSLNFPLLSDETKEVCKAYGVLNLLGFASRVTFIVDKEGRIAHVIDKVDVETHAKEVLELVKTLLN
;
A
#
# COMPACT_ATOMS: atom_id res chain seq x y z
N MET A 1 7.31 62.53 -21.74
CA MET A 1 7.28 61.11 -22.12
C MET A 1 7.44 60.33 -20.83
N LYS A 2 6.32 59.84 -20.23
CA LYS A 2 6.32 59.09 -18.95
C LYS A 2 6.26 57.61 -19.28
N ILE A 3 7.34 56.89 -18.94
CA ILE A 3 7.41 55.46 -19.10
C ILE A 3 6.79 54.82 -17.85
N LEU A 4 5.64 54.17 -18.01
CA LEU A 4 5.02 53.36 -16.96
C LEU A 4 5.70 51.98 -16.95
N PHE A 5 6.40 51.68 -15.86
CA PHE A 5 6.86 50.31 -15.56
C PHE A 5 5.67 49.52 -14.99
N PHE A 6 5.15 48.57 -15.78
CA PHE A 6 4.29 47.53 -15.28
C PHE A 6 5.12 46.47 -14.54
N VAL A 7 5.10 46.49 -13.22
CA VAL A 7 5.62 45.38 -12.42
C VAL A 7 4.53 44.33 -12.37
N SER A 8 4.71 43.26 -13.16
CA SER A 8 3.87 42.07 -13.10
C SER A 8 4.23 41.28 -11.84
N LEU A 9 3.36 41.38 -10.82
CA LEU A 9 3.46 40.60 -9.60
C LEU A 9 2.98 39.18 -9.89
N PHE A 10 3.90 38.26 -10.21
CA PHE A 10 3.65 36.84 -10.34
C PHE A 10 3.45 36.27 -8.93
N VAL A 11 2.20 36.21 -8.49
CA VAL A 11 1.83 35.50 -7.27
C VAL A 11 1.93 34.03 -7.55
N PHE A 12 3.06 33.42 -7.15
CA PHE A 12 3.15 31.96 -7.05
C PHE A 12 2.24 31.50 -5.91
N LEU A 13 1.03 31.10 -6.26
CA LEU A 13 0.19 30.33 -5.34
C LEU A 13 0.88 28.98 -5.13
N PHE A 14 1.62 28.85 -4.03
CA PHE A 14 1.99 27.56 -3.50
C PHE A 14 0.71 26.86 -3.02
N PHE A 15 0.07 26.10 -3.90
CA PHE A 15 -0.87 25.09 -3.49
C PHE A 15 -0.08 24.05 -2.70
N SER A 16 -0.06 24.19 -1.38
CA SER A 16 0.30 23.10 -0.48
C SER A 16 -0.75 22.03 -0.68
N VAL A 17 -0.46 21.05 -1.53
CA VAL A 17 -1.26 19.82 -1.64
C VAL A 17 -1.04 19.08 -0.33
N LYS A 18 -1.87 19.40 0.65
CA LYS A 18 -2.10 18.55 1.81
C LYS A 18 -2.65 17.26 1.20
N GLY A 19 -1.81 16.21 1.13
CA GLY A 19 -2.21 14.94 0.55
C GLY A 19 -3.53 14.50 1.20
N SER A 20 -4.62 14.54 0.44
CA SER A 20 -5.92 14.11 0.93
C SER A 20 -5.80 12.62 1.19
N LYS A 21 -6.14 12.19 2.41
CA LYS A 21 -6.19 10.79 2.78
C LYS A 21 -7.14 10.07 1.81
N LEU A 22 -6.64 9.04 1.11
CA LEU A 22 -7.45 8.26 0.17
C LEU A 22 -8.64 7.63 0.89
N LYS A 23 -9.77 7.57 0.20
CA LYS A 23 -11.05 7.07 0.73
C LYS A 23 -11.69 6.07 -0.23
N VAL A 24 -12.69 5.36 0.26
CA VAL A 24 -13.53 4.48 -0.55
C VAL A 24 -14.11 5.24 -1.76
N GLY A 25 -14.01 4.63 -2.93
CA GLY A 25 -14.43 5.18 -4.23
C GLY A 25 -13.32 5.90 -4.99
N ASP A 26 -12.24 6.33 -4.35
CA ASP A 26 -11.09 6.92 -5.04
C ASP A 26 -10.38 5.89 -5.93
N ILE A 27 -9.79 6.34 -7.02
CA ILE A 27 -8.91 5.48 -7.82
C ILE A 27 -7.64 5.23 -7.02
N ALA A 28 -7.28 3.94 -6.85
CA ALA A 28 -6.05 3.56 -6.21
C ALA A 28 -4.85 4.02 -7.05
N PRO A 29 -3.89 4.78 -6.49
CA PRO A 29 -2.68 5.16 -7.19
C PRO A 29 -1.94 3.94 -7.73
N ASP A 30 -1.62 3.93 -9.02
CA ASP A 30 -0.87 2.84 -9.62
C ASP A 30 0.58 2.84 -9.12
N PHE A 31 1.18 1.67 -9.10
CA PHE A 31 2.59 1.51 -8.76
C PHE A 31 3.19 0.32 -9.49
N THR A 32 4.52 0.34 -9.63
CA THR A 32 5.34 -0.83 -9.94
C THR A 32 6.43 -0.91 -8.89
N LEU A 33 6.40 -1.95 -8.07
CA LEU A 33 7.38 -2.21 -7.02
C LEU A 33 8.00 -3.59 -7.19
N GLU A 34 9.19 -3.76 -6.63
CA GLU A 34 9.88 -5.05 -6.59
C GLU A 34 9.74 -5.72 -5.21
N ASP A 35 9.64 -7.05 -5.23
CA ASP A 35 9.75 -7.84 -4.01
C ASP A 35 11.23 -8.05 -3.61
N ALA A 36 11.45 -8.81 -2.55
CA ALA A 36 12.78 -9.12 -2.03
C ALA A 36 13.68 -9.89 -3.03
N PHE A 37 13.09 -10.49 -4.05
CA PHE A 37 13.77 -11.32 -5.06
C PHE A 37 13.92 -10.62 -6.42
N GLY A 38 13.42 -9.39 -6.54
CA GLY A 38 13.49 -8.59 -7.77
C GLY A 38 12.34 -8.82 -8.75
N ASN A 39 11.31 -9.59 -8.35
CA ASN A 39 10.10 -9.72 -9.15
C ASN A 39 9.31 -8.40 -9.09
N LYS A 40 8.81 -7.95 -10.25
CA LYS A 40 8.05 -6.70 -10.37
C LYS A 40 6.55 -6.96 -10.31
N TYR A 41 5.86 -6.14 -9.52
CA TYR A 41 4.40 -6.16 -9.37
C TYR A 41 3.84 -4.79 -9.70
N THR A 42 2.92 -4.73 -10.67
CA THR A 42 2.24 -3.51 -11.09
C THR A 42 0.76 -3.63 -10.74
N LEU A 43 0.22 -2.68 -9.96
CA LEU A 43 -1.18 -2.74 -9.50
C LEU A 43 -2.15 -2.77 -10.68
N SER A 44 -1.96 -1.92 -11.69
CA SER A 44 -2.86 -1.85 -12.85
C SER A 44 -2.93 -3.14 -13.67
N SER A 45 -1.97 -4.06 -13.53
CA SER A 45 -2.01 -5.35 -14.23
C SER A 45 -3.12 -6.28 -13.73
N TYR A 46 -3.70 -6.01 -12.57
CA TYR A 46 -4.83 -6.75 -12.00
C TYR A 46 -6.19 -6.16 -12.36
N ARG A 47 -6.23 -4.96 -12.96
CA ARG A 47 -7.48 -4.31 -13.35
C ARG A 47 -8.25 -5.16 -14.36
N GLY A 48 -9.55 -5.34 -14.12
CA GLY A 48 -10.43 -6.21 -14.91
C GLY A 48 -10.25 -7.71 -14.62
N LYS A 49 -9.38 -8.11 -13.69
CA LYS A 49 -9.07 -9.51 -13.38
C LYS A 49 -9.49 -9.91 -11.96
N SER A 50 -8.99 -9.19 -10.96
CA SER A 50 -9.26 -9.51 -9.55
C SER A 50 -9.17 -8.28 -8.66
N PRO A 51 -9.82 -8.28 -7.48
CA PRO A 51 -9.47 -7.38 -6.40
C PRO A 51 -8.03 -7.59 -5.97
N VAL A 52 -7.45 -6.59 -5.29
CA VAL A 52 -6.08 -6.62 -4.75
C VAL A 52 -6.09 -6.10 -3.32
N VAL A 53 -5.40 -6.79 -2.44
CA VAL A 53 -5.14 -6.33 -1.07
C VAL A 53 -3.77 -5.70 -0.99
N ILE A 54 -3.70 -4.47 -0.48
CA ILE A 54 -2.46 -3.74 -0.26
C ILE A 54 -2.43 -3.34 1.21
N TYR A 55 -1.51 -3.92 1.99
CA TYR A 55 -1.34 -3.48 3.36
C TYR A 55 0.03 -2.82 3.56
N PHE A 56 -0.01 -1.60 4.07
CA PHE A 56 1.19 -0.86 4.47
C PHE A 56 1.52 -1.16 5.92
N TYR A 57 2.80 -1.33 6.23
CA TYR A 57 3.28 -1.57 7.58
C TYR A 57 4.59 -0.83 7.84
N PRO A 58 4.86 -0.42 9.11
CA PRO A 58 5.98 0.47 9.43
C PRO A 58 7.35 -0.11 9.14
N LYS A 59 7.63 -1.34 9.60
CA LYS A 59 8.98 -1.90 9.53
C LYS A 59 8.99 -3.42 9.71
N ALA A 60 9.70 -4.11 8.82
CA ALA A 60 9.97 -5.53 8.90
C ALA A 60 10.66 -5.91 10.24
N ASN A 61 10.42 -7.13 10.71
CA ASN A 61 10.99 -7.68 11.95
C ASN A 61 10.59 -6.97 13.25
N THR A 62 9.60 -6.08 13.25
CA THR A 62 9.01 -5.54 14.48
C THR A 62 7.85 -6.44 14.95
N PRO A 63 7.52 -6.47 16.27
CA PRO A 63 6.54 -7.43 16.80
C PRO A 63 5.17 -7.39 16.13
N GLY A 64 4.56 -6.20 15.99
CA GLY A 64 3.23 -6.04 15.39
C GLY A 64 3.23 -6.36 13.89
N CYS A 65 4.28 -5.94 13.15
CA CYS A 65 4.40 -6.24 11.72
C CYS A 65 4.65 -7.73 11.47
N THR A 66 5.42 -8.37 12.34
CA THR A 66 5.64 -9.82 12.30
C THR A 66 4.33 -10.58 12.52
N LYS A 67 3.54 -10.19 13.50
CA LYS A 67 2.26 -10.81 13.81
C LYS A 67 1.28 -10.68 12.65
N GLN A 68 1.18 -9.49 12.09
CA GLN A 68 0.35 -9.23 10.90
C GLN A 68 0.78 -10.09 9.70
N ALA A 69 2.07 -10.13 9.40
CA ALA A 69 2.59 -10.92 8.27
C ALA A 69 2.39 -12.41 8.47
N CYS A 70 2.62 -12.95 9.69
CA CYS A 70 2.37 -14.33 10.01
C CYS A 70 0.88 -14.69 9.90
N GLY A 71 -0.02 -13.79 10.28
CA GLY A 71 -1.46 -13.98 10.09
C GLY A 71 -1.85 -14.13 8.62
N ILE A 72 -1.30 -13.29 7.73
CA ILE A 72 -1.50 -13.43 6.27
C ILE A 72 -0.90 -14.75 5.76
N ARG A 73 0.32 -15.10 6.19
CA ARG A 73 0.96 -16.37 5.81
C ARG A 73 0.08 -17.57 6.16
N ASP A 74 -0.47 -17.59 7.35
CA ASP A 74 -1.26 -18.71 7.85
C ASP A 74 -2.60 -18.87 7.13
N GLU A 75 -3.16 -17.77 6.62
CA GLU A 75 -4.39 -17.75 5.82
C GLU A 75 -4.13 -17.76 4.30
N TRP A 76 -2.86 -17.84 3.87
CA TRP A 76 -2.45 -17.66 2.47
C TRP A 76 -3.20 -18.58 1.48
N SER A 77 -3.37 -19.85 1.84
CA SER A 77 -4.08 -20.80 0.98
C SER A 77 -5.51 -20.36 0.64
N LYS A 78 -6.18 -19.65 1.54
CA LYS A 78 -7.53 -19.12 1.30
C LYS A 78 -7.50 -17.95 0.31
N PHE A 79 -6.48 -17.08 0.37
CA PHE A 79 -6.30 -16.01 -0.62
C PHE A 79 -6.00 -16.58 -2.00
N GLU A 80 -5.15 -17.61 -2.08
CA GLU A 80 -4.88 -18.30 -3.35
C GLU A 80 -6.12 -18.95 -3.93
N GLN A 81 -6.94 -19.64 -3.13
CA GLN A 81 -8.18 -20.29 -3.58
C GLN A 81 -9.17 -19.31 -4.19
N ILE A 82 -9.25 -18.09 -3.67
CA ILE A 82 -10.15 -17.06 -4.21
C ILE A 82 -9.48 -16.18 -5.28
N GLY A 83 -8.20 -16.42 -5.60
CA GLY A 83 -7.47 -15.72 -6.65
C GLY A 83 -7.19 -14.25 -6.36
N VAL A 84 -7.07 -13.87 -5.08
CA VAL A 84 -6.84 -12.47 -4.66
C VAL A 84 -5.42 -12.28 -4.20
N PRO A 85 -4.61 -11.48 -4.94
CA PRO A 85 -3.25 -11.16 -4.52
C PRO A 85 -3.25 -10.24 -3.30
N VAL A 86 -2.27 -10.47 -2.42
CA VAL A 86 -2.01 -9.65 -1.23
C VAL A 86 -0.57 -9.16 -1.29
N PHE A 87 -0.37 -7.86 -1.16
CA PHE A 87 0.94 -7.21 -1.12
C PHE A 87 1.14 -6.51 0.21
N GLY A 88 2.22 -6.85 0.91
CA GLY A 88 2.71 -6.06 2.02
C GLY A 88 3.72 -5.03 1.52
N ILE A 89 3.54 -3.76 1.83
CA ILE A 89 4.41 -2.67 1.39
C ILE A 89 5.01 -1.94 2.58
N SER A 90 6.32 -1.77 2.58
CA SER A 90 7.05 -0.94 3.53
C SER A 90 8.20 -0.22 2.85
N VAL A 91 8.83 0.70 3.57
CA VAL A 91 10.03 1.41 3.10
C VAL A 91 11.33 0.62 3.36
N ASP A 92 11.23 -0.62 3.80
CA ASP A 92 12.38 -1.50 4.00
C ASP A 92 13.07 -1.82 2.67
N SER A 93 14.40 -2.01 2.73
CA SER A 93 15.17 -2.49 1.58
C SER A 93 14.82 -3.94 1.23
N LYS A 94 15.05 -4.32 -0.02
CA LYS A 94 14.90 -5.72 -0.46
C LYS A 94 15.71 -6.70 0.41
N LYS A 95 16.89 -6.30 0.86
CA LYS A 95 17.72 -7.11 1.77
C LYS A 95 17.05 -7.30 3.14
N SER A 96 16.42 -6.26 3.68
CA SER A 96 15.66 -6.34 4.94
C SER A 96 14.43 -7.24 4.78
N LEU A 97 13.69 -7.07 3.70
CA LEU A 97 12.52 -7.91 3.38
C LEU A 97 12.90 -9.38 3.23
N LYS A 98 14.02 -9.67 2.54
CA LYS A 98 14.49 -11.05 2.41
C LYS A 98 14.76 -11.71 3.76
N LYS A 99 15.44 -11.01 4.68
CA LYS A 99 15.68 -11.51 6.04
C LYS A 99 14.37 -11.77 6.79
N PHE A 100 13.38 -10.90 6.60
CA PHE A 100 12.07 -11.04 7.23
C PHE A 100 11.31 -12.26 6.70
N ILE A 101 11.30 -12.43 5.37
CA ILE A 101 10.70 -13.59 4.69
C ILE A 101 11.36 -14.89 5.15
N ASP A 102 12.68 -14.95 5.12
CA ASP A 102 13.43 -16.16 5.49
C ASP A 102 13.20 -16.53 6.96
N LYS A 103 13.21 -15.54 7.86
CA LYS A 103 13.05 -15.75 9.30
C LYS A 103 11.68 -16.31 9.69
N TYR A 104 10.62 -15.88 9.02
CA TYR A 104 9.24 -16.24 9.38
C TYR A 104 8.55 -17.11 8.32
N SER A 105 9.29 -17.58 7.32
CA SER A 105 8.77 -18.41 6.22
C SER A 105 7.54 -17.78 5.55
N LEU A 106 7.62 -16.48 5.26
CA LEU A 106 6.52 -15.76 4.62
C LEU A 106 6.40 -16.22 3.16
N ASN A 107 5.19 -16.53 2.74
CA ASN A 107 4.87 -17.21 1.46
C ASN A 107 4.08 -16.32 0.48
N PHE A 108 4.13 -15.00 0.67
CA PHE A 108 3.46 -14.02 -0.17
C PHE A 108 4.37 -12.81 -0.42
N PRO A 109 4.09 -12.00 -1.48
CA PRO A 109 4.96 -10.89 -1.84
C PRO A 109 5.01 -9.78 -0.81
N LEU A 110 6.23 -9.41 -0.38
CA LEU A 110 6.53 -8.19 0.34
C LEU A 110 7.30 -7.25 -0.59
N LEU A 111 6.76 -6.07 -0.83
CA LEU A 111 7.27 -5.10 -1.80
C LEU A 111 8.03 -3.97 -1.11
N SER A 112 9.13 -3.56 -1.72
CA SER A 112 10.02 -2.52 -1.23
C SER A 112 9.69 -1.17 -1.86
N ASP A 113 9.29 -0.19 -1.04
CA ASP A 113 9.11 1.22 -1.43
C ASP A 113 10.22 2.09 -0.80
N GLU A 114 11.49 1.76 -1.07
CA GLU A 114 12.64 2.51 -0.53
C GLU A 114 12.62 3.99 -0.91
N THR A 115 12.04 4.32 -2.07
CA THR A 115 11.89 5.73 -2.52
C THR A 115 10.79 6.47 -1.77
N LYS A 116 9.90 5.75 -1.07
CA LYS A 116 8.74 6.26 -0.32
C LYS A 116 7.67 6.92 -1.19
N GLU A 117 7.74 6.77 -2.50
CA GLU A 117 6.82 7.43 -3.43
C GLU A 117 5.42 6.83 -3.37
N VAL A 118 5.32 5.51 -3.25
CA VAL A 118 4.03 4.82 -3.12
C VAL A 118 3.39 5.13 -1.77
N CYS A 119 4.16 5.10 -0.67
CA CYS A 119 3.68 5.51 0.66
C CYS A 119 3.17 6.95 0.67
N LYS A 120 3.83 7.87 -0.06
CA LYS A 120 3.36 9.26 -0.23
C LYS A 120 2.06 9.32 -1.03
N ALA A 121 1.99 8.62 -2.16
CA ALA A 121 0.82 8.61 -3.04
C ALA A 121 -0.44 8.08 -2.32
N TYR A 122 -0.26 7.07 -1.46
CA TYR A 122 -1.34 6.53 -0.62
C TYR A 122 -1.61 7.34 0.65
N GLY A 123 -0.84 8.40 0.91
CA GLY A 123 -1.01 9.26 2.09
C GLY A 123 -0.70 8.55 3.42
N VAL A 124 0.11 7.49 3.38
CA VAL A 124 0.46 6.69 4.57
C VAL A 124 1.86 6.95 5.10
N LEU A 125 2.67 7.77 4.43
CA LEU A 125 4.00 8.12 4.93
C LEU A 125 3.88 9.04 6.14
N ASN A 126 4.42 8.59 7.29
CA ASN A 126 4.42 9.38 8.52
C ASN A 126 5.66 10.30 8.63
N LEU A 127 5.67 11.18 9.62
CA LEU A 127 6.75 12.16 9.84
C LEU A 127 8.12 11.53 10.13
N LEU A 128 8.14 10.29 10.61
CA LEU A 128 9.37 9.54 10.88
C LEU A 128 9.91 8.84 9.62
N GLY A 129 9.22 8.97 8.48
CA GLY A 129 9.63 8.38 7.22
C GLY A 129 9.32 6.89 7.07
N PHE A 130 8.40 6.36 7.87
CA PHE A 130 7.86 5.01 7.76
C PHE A 130 6.42 5.02 7.25
N ALA A 131 5.96 3.87 6.75
CA ALA A 131 4.55 3.71 6.44
C ALA A 131 3.73 3.60 7.74
N SER A 132 2.58 4.26 7.79
CA SER A 132 1.53 3.98 8.78
C SER A 132 0.88 2.64 8.46
N ARG A 133 0.36 1.96 9.48
CA ARG A 133 -0.35 0.69 9.31
C ARG A 133 -1.76 0.94 8.78
N VAL A 134 -1.93 0.78 7.47
CA VAL A 134 -3.21 0.96 6.77
C VAL A 134 -3.34 -0.12 5.70
N THR A 135 -4.53 -0.68 5.55
CA THR A 135 -4.83 -1.63 4.48
C THR A 135 -5.86 -1.04 3.54
N PHE A 136 -5.59 -1.16 2.26
CA PHE A 136 -6.51 -0.82 1.19
C PHE A 136 -6.92 -2.11 0.46
N ILE A 137 -8.21 -2.27 0.21
CA ILE A 137 -8.70 -3.31 -0.69
C ILE A 137 -9.18 -2.59 -1.95
N VAL A 138 -8.56 -2.93 -3.06
CA VAL A 138 -8.84 -2.34 -4.39
C VAL A 138 -9.70 -3.32 -5.15
N ASP A 139 -10.81 -2.85 -5.72
CA ASP A 139 -11.68 -3.67 -6.56
C ASP A 139 -11.06 -3.93 -7.95
N LYS A 140 -11.70 -4.80 -8.73
CA LYS A 140 -11.23 -5.14 -10.08
C LYS A 140 -11.30 -3.96 -11.08
N GLU A 141 -12.03 -2.90 -10.77
CA GLU A 141 -12.08 -1.66 -11.54
C GLU A 141 -10.93 -0.71 -11.19
N GLY A 142 -10.13 -1.02 -10.15
CA GLY A 142 -9.00 -0.21 -9.68
C GLY A 142 -9.40 0.89 -8.70
N ARG A 143 -10.60 0.78 -8.09
CA ARG A 143 -11.05 1.71 -7.04
C ARG A 143 -10.86 1.12 -5.66
N ILE A 144 -10.64 1.99 -4.69
CA ILE A 144 -10.58 1.60 -3.29
C ILE A 144 -11.99 1.21 -2.83
N ALA A 145 -12.18 -0.07 -2.53
CA ALA A 145 -13.43 -0.62 -2.01
C ALA A 145 -13.49 -0.54 -0.48
N HIS A 146 -12.36 -0.77 0.20
CA HIS A 146 -12.27 -0.69 1.66
C HIS A 146 -10.97 -0.06 2.10
N VAL A 147 -11.01 0.64 3.23
CA VAL A 147 -9.84 1.18 3.95
C VAL A 147 -9.92 0.72 5.40
N ILE A 148 -8.87 0.04 5.88
CA ILE A 148 -8.73 -0.38 7.27
C ILE A 148 -7.57 0.44 7.85
N ASP A 149 -7.88 1.48 8.62
CA ASP A 149 -6.90 2.39 9.25
C ASP A 149 -6.68 2.11 10.74
N LYS A 150 -7.52 1.26 11.33
CA LYS A 150 -7.39 0.72 12.68
C LYS A 150 -7.21 -0.79 12.62
N VAL A 151 -5.98 -1.20 12.29
CA VAL A 151 -5.67 -2.61 12.08
C VAL A 151 -5.40 -3.30 13.41
N ASP A 152 -6.20 -4.32 13.74
CA ASP A 152 -5.88 -5.30 14.75
C ASP A 152 -5.06 -6.42 14.11
N VAL A 153 -3.78 -6.51 14.46
CA VAL A 153 -2.84 -7.47 13.85
C VAL A 153 -3.17 -8.94 14.15
N GLU A 154 -3.99 -9.20 15.18
CA GLU A 154 -4.44 -10.56 15.53
C GLU A 154 -5.52 -11.08 14.58
N THR A 155 -6.41 -10.20 14.16
CA THR A 155 -7.61 -10.55 13.37
C THR A 155 -7.54 -10.09 11.93
N HIS A 156 -6.53 -9.29 11.58
CA HIS A 156 -6.40 -8.60 10.29
C HIS A 156 -6.59 -9.53 9.07
N ALA A 157 -5.92 -10.67 9.03
CA ALA A 157 -6.00 -11.57 7.88
C ALA A 157 -7.43 -12.09 7.65
N LYS A 158 -8.15 -12.41 8.72
CA LYS A 158 -9.54 -12.87 8.65
C LYS A 158 -10.50 -11.75 8.24
N GLU A 159 -10.32 -10.56 8.81
CA GLU A 159 -11.08 -9.36 8.44
C GLU A 159 -10.94 -9.06 6.94
N VAL A 160 -9.70 -9.06 6.44
CA VAL A 160 -9.42 -8.84 5.01
C VAL A 160 -10.08 -9.90 4.13
N LEU A 161 -10.00 -11.19 4.51
CA LEU A 161 -10.65 -12.28 3.77
C LEU A 161 -12.16 -12.09 3.67
N GLU A 162 -12.82 -11.71 4.76
CA GLU A 162 -14.27 -11.48 4.75
C GLU A 162 -14.66 -10.29 3.86
N LEU A 163 -13.91 -9.18 3.93
CA LEU A 163 -14.16 -8.01 3.09
C LEU A 163 -13.95 -8.32 1.60
N VAL A 164 -12.88 -9.02 1.25
CA VAL A 164 -12.57 -9.39 -0.14
C VAL A 164 -13.65 -10.28 -0.74
N LYS A 165 -14.19 -11.24 0.03
CA LYS A 165 -15.27 -12.12 -0.46
C LYS A 165 -16.50 -11.34 -0.93
N THR A 166 -16.78 -10.18 -0.33
CA THR A 166 -17.90 -9.32 -0.76
C THR A 166 -17.73 -8.74 -2.16
N LEU A 167 -16.51 -8.71 -2.67
CA LEU A 167 -16.16 -8.16 -3.99
C LEU A 167 -16.11 -9.23 -5.09
N LEU A 168 -16.23 -10.50 -4.73
CA LEU A 168 -16.16 -11.64 -5.66
C LEU A 168 -17.53 -12.14 -6.12
N ASN A 169 -18.61 -11.60 -5.53
CA ASN A 169 -20.01 -11.96 -5.82
C ASN A 169 -20.60 -11.12 -6.95
#